data_e613051b659ce5c52b2aa58b7b69f060
#
_entry.id   e613051b659ce5c52b2aa58b7b69f060
#
_cell.length_a   1.000
_cell.length_b   1.000
_cell.length_c   1.000
_cell.angle_alpha   90.00
_cell.angle_beta   90.00
_cell.angle_gamma   90.00
#
_symmetry.space_group_name_H-M   'P 1'
#
loop_
_entity.id
_entity.type
_entity.pdbx_description
1 polymer ?
#
loop_
_entity_poly.entity_id
_entity_poly.type
_entity_poly.pdbx_seq_one_letter_code
_entity_poly.pdbx_strand_id
1 'polypeptide(L)'
;AQSGTVSWTPNTAGTYYYQCGNHAGMIGTITVTATTTIDLSAGNMITFNQEANTTISFANTSTAMDITIIRVKDTSATARTITWPDSVNWNGGSAPTLISKSIAGDSQQFQFLTRDSGLTWYAWENYNRDILSTELWAWAGNDGALGLNDRVRRSSPTQVGTDVNWNELSRTGEHTSATKTDGTLWMWGRNYFGALGLNQSFPGNDRSSPTQVPGTTWSTSAVHYRGVTSTKTDGTLWSWGYNNYGELGLNNRTYLSSPTQVGTDTTWAEVATAGVQVGAATKTDGTLWTWGDNRYGRLGQNITNNIDRSSPVQLPGTTWGTNLKSKVTAAGERVIWVKTDGTLWVWGNNSYGSLGLNQGQSNENNSRSSPTQLPGTTWNTTASCSLAAIATKTDGTLWAWGLNEYGQLAQNHTTTTLSSPVQIPGTTWDTCGMGGFRSLMATKTDGTLWCWGLGNYGQNAQNNNVTYSSPVQVPGTDWSVEGITGTNNSDDHIFAFKKI
;
A
#
# COMPACT_ATOMS: atom_id res chain seq x y z
N ALA A 1 -12.58 -3.45 65.51
CA ALA A 1 -11.99 -3.13 64.21
C ALA A 1 -12.46 -1.72 63.84
N GLN A 2 -11.55 -0.74 63.76
CA GLN A 2 -11.86 0.58 63.20
C GLN A 2 -11.71 0.41 61.70
N SER A 3 -12.80 0.61 60.95
CA SER A 3 -12.77 0.80 59.49
C SER A 3 -12.46 2.24 59.21
N GLY A 4 -11.28 2.54 58.77
CA GLY A 4 -10.87 3.86 58.25
C GLY A 4 -10.56 3.77 56.79
N THR A 5 -11.16 4.66 55.98
CA THR A 5 -10.77 4.82 54.56
C THR A 5 -9.59 5.75 54.50
N VAL A 6 -8.45 5.28 53.95
CA VAL A 6 -7.31 6.13 53.64
C VAL A 6 -7.43 6.54 52.17
N SER A 7 -7.64 7.83 51.91
CA SER A 7 -7.62 8.37 50.54
C SER A 7 -6.18 8.83 50.23
N TRP A 8 -5.64 8.30 49.15
CA TRP A 8 -4.34 8.71 48.66
C TRP A 8 -4.40 8.76 47.14
N THR A 9 -3.93 9.87 46.56
CA THR A 9 -3.89 10.07 45.11
C THR A 9 -2.44 10.14 44.68
N PRO A 10 -1.88 9.09 44.09
CA PRO A 10 -0.51 9.11 43.57
C PRO A 10 -0.43 9.96 42.31
N ASN A 11 0.64 10.73 42.17
CA ASN A 11 0.91 11.60 41.01
C ASN A 11 1.63 10.86 39.88
N THR A 12 2.02 9.62 40.09
CA THR A 12 2.82 8.84 39.14
C THR A 12 2.26 7.42 39.00
N ALA A 13 2.18 6.91 37.79
CA ALA A 13 1.83 5.52 37.57
C ALA A 13 2.91 4.58 38.14
N GLY A 14 2.50 3.50 38.75
CA GLY A 14 3.45 2.52 39.32
C GLY A 14 2.77 1.51 40.24
N THR A 15 3.55 0.59 40.75
CA THR A 15 3.10 -0.38 41.76
C THR A 15 3.57 0.09 43.15
N TYR A 16 2.65 0.30 44.04
CA TYR A 16 2.87 0.76 45.40
C TYR A 16 2.54 -0.35 46.39
N TYR A 17 3.29 -0.43 47.46
CA TYR A 17 3.09 -1.41 48.53
C TYR A 17 2.59 -0.69 49.77
N TYR A 18 1.63 -1.27 50.47
CA TYR A 18 1.20 -0.78 51.75
C TYR A 18 1.33 -1.85 52.83
N GLN A 19 1.68 -1.43 54.00
CA GLN A 19 1.73 -2.29 55.18
C GLN A 19 0.95 -1.62 56.30
N CYS A 20 0.10 -2.40 56.95
CA CYS A 20 -0.62 -1.91 58.13
C CYS A 20 0.36 -1.83 59.34
N GLY A 21 0.51 -0.63 59.90
CA GLY A 21 1.39 -0.43 61.06
C GLY A 21 0.98 -1.17 62.32
N ASN A 22 -0.29 -1.58 62.43
CA ASN A 22 -0.83 -2.24 63.63
C ASN A 22 -1.04 -3.76 63.52
N HIS A 23 -0.86 -4.32 62.32
CA HIS A 23 -1.06 -5.75 62.05
C HIS A 23 0.07 -6.29 61.22
N ALA A 24 0.98 -7.04 61.85
CA ALA A 24 2.06 -7.72 61.11
C ALA A 24 1.43 -8.78 60.18
N GLY A 25 1.70 -8.64 58.87
CA GLY A 25 1.15 -9.56 57.83
C GLY A 25 0.04 -8.99 56.94
N MET A 26 -0.54 -7.82 57.23
CA MET A 26 -1.39 -7.12 56.27
C MET A 26 -0.54 -6.29 55.32
N ILE A 27 -0.14 -6.92 54.23
CA ILE A 27 0.59 -6.34 53.14
C ILE A 27 -0.26 -6.41 51.89
N GLY A 28 -0.34 -5.34 51.12
CA GLY A 28 -1.06 -5.33 49.86
C GLY A 28 -0.34 -4.49 48.82
N THR A 29 -0.79 -4.66 47.58
CA THR A 29 -0.26 -3.96 46.42
C THR A 29 -1.34 -3.09 45.82
N ILE A 30 -1.03 -1.83 45.51
CA ILE A 30 -1.87 -0.91 44.76
C ILE A 30 -1.16 -0.62 43.44
N THR A 31 -1.79 -0.97 42.35
CA THR A 31 -1.29 -0.62 41.01
C THR A 31 -1.99 0.65 40.53
N VAL A 32 -1.22 1.68 40.26
CA VAL A 32 -1.73 2.94 39.71
C VAL A 32 -1.48 2.95 38.21
N THR A 33 -2.54 3.19 37.45
CA THR A 33 -2.47 3.39 36.01
C THR A 33 -2.39 4.87 35.69
N ALA A 34 -1.62 5.25 34.68
CA ALA A 34 -1.63 6.61 34.17
C ALA A 34 -2.99 6.87 33.49
N THR A 35 -3.61 8.00 33.79
CA THR A 35 -4.78 8.49 33.05
C THR A 35 -4.29 9.50 32.03
N THR A 36 -4.60 9.29 30.76
CA THR A 36 -4.31 10.21 29.66
C THR A 36 -5.63 10.79 29.16
N THR A 37 -5.79 12.09 29.34
CA THR A 37 -6.92 12.82 28.75
C THR A 37 -6.51 13.28 27.37
N ILE A 38 -7.24 12.84 26.35
CA ILE A 38 -7.06 13.24 24.97
C ILE A 38 -7.97 14.44 24.69
N ASP A 39 -7.36 15.59 24.49
CA ASP A 39 -8.05 16.83 24.13
C ASP A 39 -8.30 16.87 22.63
N LEU A 40 -9.55 16.71 22.24
CA LEU A 40 -9.99 16.65 20.85
C LEU A 40 -10.10 18.01 20.18
N SER A 41 -9.92 19.11 20.93
CA SER A 41 -9.80 20.46 20.33
C SER A 41 -8.46 20.67 19.61
N ALA A 42 -7.48 19.83 19.89
CA ALA A 42 -6.11 19.94 19.32
C ALA A 42 -6.00 19.48 17.87
N GLY A 43 -7.01 18.80 17.30
CA GLY A 43 -7.02 18.33 15.92
C GLY A 43 -7.53 16.91 15.72
N ASN A 44 -7.52 16.44 14.48
CA ASN A 44 -8.05 15.14 14.08
C ASN A 44 -7.04 13.99 14.21
N MET A 45 -5.78 14.29 14.48
CA MET A 45 -4.72 13.30 14.67
C MET A 45 -3.97 13.60 15.96
N ILE A 46 -3.97 12.66 16.88
CA ILE A 46 -3.41 12.83 18.22
C ILE A 46 -2.44 11.67 18.50
N THR A 47 -1.23 12.01 18.89
CA THR A 47 -0.21 11.03 19.28
C THR A 47 0.01 11.08 20.77
N PHE A 48 0.08 9.92 21.44
CA PHE A 48 0.51 9.83 22.84
C PHE A 48 1.56 8.72 23.05
N ASN A 49 2.48 8.98 23.94
CA ASN A 49 3.49 8.00 24.36
C ASN A 49 2.96 7.17 25.53
N GLN A 50 2.93 5.85 25.39
CA GLN A 50 2.50 4.97 26.47
C GLN A 50 3.68 4.47 27.28
N GLU A 51 3.90 5.06 28.45
CA GLU A 51 4.99 4.69 29.37
C GLU A 51 4.53 3.77 30.53
N ALA A 52 3.22 3.60 30.68
CA ALA A 52 2.59 2.76 31.72
C ALA A 52 1.28 2.14 31.20
N ASN A 53 0.65 1.27 32.01
CA ASN A 53 -0.76 0.95 31.80
C ASN A 53 -1.57 2.23 31.85
N THR A 54 -2.42 2.47 30.84
CA THR A 54 -3.05 3.78 30.62
C THR A 54 -4.55 3.64 30.55
N THR A 55 -5.27 4.52 31.24
CA THR A 55 -6.71 4.73 31.04
C THR A 55 -6.91 5.98 30.19
N ILE A 56 -7.67 5.87 29.10
CA ILE A 56 -7.97 6.96 28.18
C ILE A 56 -9.29 7.62 28.56
N SER A 57 -9.33 8.95 28.48
CA SER A 57 -10.57 9.74 28.48
C SER A 57 -10.55 10.76 27.36
N PHE A 58 -11.71 11.13 26.84
CA PHE A 58 -11.84 12.14 25.80
C PHE A 58 -12.38 13.45 26.40
N ALA A 59 -11.80 14.58 26.00
CA ALA A 59 -12.25 15.91 26.36
C ALA A 59 -12.56 16.74 25.11
N ASN A 60 -13.41 17.79 25.26
CA ASN A 60 -13.77 18.73 24.20
C ASN A 60 -14.37 18.06 22.95
N THR A 61 -15.26 17.10 23.14
CA THR A 61 -15.99 16.42 22.08
C THR A 61 -16.98 17.33 21.38
N SER A 62 -17.08 17.27 20.06
CA SER A 62 -18.08 17.98 19.25
C SER A 62 -19.11 17.00 18.66
N THR A 63 -20.21 17.55 18.09
CA THR A 63 -21.37 16.77 17.62
C THR A 63 -20.99 15.66 16.63
N ALA A 64 -20.02 15.91 15.76
CA ALA A 64 -19.50 14.93 14.82
C ALA A 64 -17.98 15.08 14.75
N MET A 65 -17.28 14.00 15.00
CA MET A 65 -15.81 13.94 14.93
C MET A 65 -15.35 12.64 14.28
N ASP A 66 -14.30 12.76 13.51
CA ASP A 66 -13.50 11.64 12.99
C ASP A 66 -12.07 11.90 13.41
N ILE A 67 -11.51 11.04 14.26
CA ILE A 67 -10.21 11.24 14.86
C ILE A 67 -9.34 9.99 14.73
N THR A 68 -8.06 10.21 14.56
CA THR A 68 -7.03 9.18 14.60
C THR A 68 -6.19 9.35 15.87
N ILE A 69 -6.10 8.30 16.65
CA ILE A 69 -5.23 8.25 17.84
C ILE A 69 -4.05 7.34 17.53
N ILE A 70 -2.86 7.87 17.69
CA ILE A 70 -1.60 7.13 17.53
C ILE A 70 -1.01 6.89 18.91
N ARG A 71 -0.98 5.62 19.31
CA ARG A 71 -0.24 5.18 20.49
C ARG A 71 1.21 4.90 20.08
N VAL A 72 2.17 5.48 20.76
CA VAL A 72 3.61 5.16 20.64
C VAL A 72 4.03 4.40 21.88
N LYS A 73 4.60 3.21 21.71
CA LYS A 73 5.06 2.38 22.81
C LYS A 73 6.40 2.88 23.35
N ASP A 74 6.59 2.77 24.66
CA ASP A 74 7.88 3.00 25.32
C ASP A 74 8.94 1.95 24.90
N THR A 75 10.19 2.21 25.25
CA THR A 75 11.33 1.31 24.96
C THR A 75 11.37 0.03 25.79
N SER A 76 10.42 -0.14 26.72
CA SER A 76 10.42 -1.29 27.65
C SER A 76 9.83 -2.54 26.98
N ALA A 77 10.36 -3.72 27.32
CA ALA A 77 9.81 -5.01 26.91
C ALA A 77 8.50 -5.37 27.64
N THR A 78 8.03 -4.53 28.58
CA THR A 78 6.86 -4.82 29.41
C THR A 78 5.58 -4.66 28.58
N ALA A 79 4.71 -5.66 28.62
CA ALA A 79 3.38 -5.55 28.03
C ALA A 79 2.57 -4.46 28.77
N ARG A 80 1.95 -3.56 28.01
CA ARG A 80 1.12 -2.47 28.53
C ARG A 80 -0.34 -2.72 28.14
N THR A 81 -1.26 -2.20 28.95
CA THR A 81 -2.70 -2.24 28.66
C THR A 81 -3.23 -0.82 28.45
N ILE A 82 -4.28 -0.70 27.63
CA ILE A 82 -5.10 0.51 27.52
C ILE A 82 -6.52 0.16 27.96
N THR A 83 -7.05 0.93 28.91
CA THR A 83 -8.46 0.93 29.24
C THR A 83 -9.13 2.08 28.48
N TRP A 84 -9.99 1.73 27.55
CA TRP A 84 -10.75 2.68 26.74
C TRP A 84 -12.03 3.06 27.45
N PRO A 85 -12.62 4.25 27.18
CA PRO A 85 -13.93 4.61 27.72
C PRO A 85 -15.02 3.60 27.35
N ASP A 86 -15.97 3.37 28.27
CA ASP A 86 -17.11 2.46 28.05
C ASP A 86 -18.01 2.89 26.86
N SER A 87 -17.93 4.16 26.45
CA SER A 87 -18.62 4.70 25.28
C SER A 87 -18.05 4.24 23.95
N VAL A 88 -16.92 3.50 23.94
CA VAL A 88 -16.25 3.03 22.72
C VAL A 88 -16.78 1.67 22.29
N ASN A 89 -17.43 1.63 21.14
CA ASN A 89 -17.87 0.40 20.48
C ASN A 89 -16.84 -0.03 19.42
N TRP A 90 -16.16 -1.12 19.65
CA TRP A 90 -15.18 -1.66 18.73
C TRP A 90 -15.83 -2.45 17.60
N ASN A 91 -15.39 -2.21 16.36
CA ASN A 91 -15.74 -3.06 15.23
C ASN A 91 -15.08 -4.44 15.44
N GLY A 92 -15.90 -5.47 15.70
CA GLY A 92 -15.43 -6.80 16.12
C GLY A 92 -15.75 -7.15 17.57
N GLY A 93 -16.38 -6.22 18.33
CA GLY A 93 -16.96 -6.45 19.68
C GLY A 93 -15.96 -6.32 20.84
N SER A 94 -14.67 -6.17 20.60
CA SER A 94 -13.65 -5.96 21.65
C SER A 94 -12.51 -5.07 21.15
N ALA A 95 -11.84 -4.40 22.08
CA ALA A 95 -10.64 -3.61 21.75
C ALA A 95 -9.55 -4.53 21.16
N PRO A 96 -8.81 -4.03 20.14
CA PRO A 96 -7.70 -4.77 19.55
C PRO A 96 -6.61 -5.12 20.56
N THR A 97 -5.91 -6.21 20.32
CA THR A 97 -4.75 -6.60 21.13
C THR A 97 -3.63 -5.60 20.91
N LEU A 98 -3.09 -5.04 21.98
CA LEU A 98 -1.96 -4.12 21.89
C LEU A 98 -0.69 -4.87 21.49
N ILE A 99 0.09 -4.26 20.59
CA ILE A 99 1.39 -4.79 20.20
C ILE A 99 2.32 -4.80 21.40
N SER A 100 2.89 -5.95 21.67
CA SER A 100 3.80 -6.18 22.80
C SER A 100 5.28 -6.20 22.41
N LYS A 101 5.62 -6.11 21.11
CA LYS A 101 7.01 -6.12 20.65
C LYS A 101 7.79 -4.92 21.18
N SER A 102 9.05 -5.15 21.52
CA SER A 102 9.92 -4.28 22.30
C SER A 102 10.79 -3.36 21.43
N ILE A 103 10.32 -2.90 20.29
CA ILE A 103 11.08 -1.94 19.48
C ILE A 103 10.67 -0.53 19.89
N ALA A 104 11.64 0.31 20.21
CA ALA A 104 11.42 1.71 20.53
C ALA A 104 10.74 2.42 19.37
N GLY A 105 9.61 3.08 19.64
CA GLY A 105 8.88 3.84 18.63
C GLY A 105 7.78 3.07 17.90
N ASP A 106 7.54 1.79 18.22
CA ASP A 106 6.37 1.07 17.70
C ASP A 106 5.09 1.85 17.99
N SER A 107 4.30 2.07 16.96
CA SER A 107 3.03 2.79 17.10
C SER A 107 1.86 1.96 16.62
N GLN A 108 0.71 2.23 17.21
CA GLN A 108 -0.56 1.60 16.89
C GLN A 108 -1.59 2.71 16.65
N GLN A 109 -2.32 2.63 15.56
CA GLN A 109 -3.32 3.64 15.20
C GLN A 109 -4.73 3.11 15.42
N PHE A 110 -5.56 3.95 16.00
CA PHE A 110 -6.97 3.69 16.23
C PHE A 110 -7.79 4.82 15.62
N GLN A 111 -8.79 4.48 14.84
CA GLN A 111 -9.75 5.43 14.29
C GLN A 111 -11.01 5.43 15.15
N PHE A 112 -11.53 6.63 15.42
CA PHE A 112 -12.73 6.83 16.21
C PHE A 112 -13.68 7.77 15.50
N LEU A 113 -14.95 7.41 15.46
CA LEU A 113 -16.03 8.18 14.88
C LEU A 113 -17.14 8.41 15.90
N THR A 114 -17.57 9.64 16.09
CA THR A 114 -18.79 9.96 16.82
C THR A 114 -19.73 10.86 15.99
N ARG A 115 -21.02 10.79 16.26
CA ARG A 115 -22.06 11.65 15.68
C ARG A 115 -22.98 12.27 16.75
N ASP A 116 -22.67 12.05 18.01
CA ASP A 116 -23.50 12.42 19.18
C ASP A 116 -22.69 13.08 20.30
N SER A 117 -21.70 13.89 19.94
CA SER A 117 -20.82 14.63 20.87
C SER A 117 -20.02 13.72 21.80
N GLY A 118 -19.65 12.53 21.35
CA GLY A 118 -18.83 11.59 22.11
C GLY A 118 -19.59 10.76 23.14
N LEU A 119 -20.95 10.76 23.10
CA LEU A 119 -21.75 9.86 23.90
C LEU A 119 -21.55 8.40 23.46
N THR A 120 -21.38 8.22 22.14
CA THR A 120 -21.04 6.93 21.54
C THR A 120 -19.88 7.11 20.56
N TRP A 121 -18.88 6.28 20.67
CA TRP A 121 -17.78 6.19 19.73
C TRP A 121 -17.81 4.85 19.02
N TYR A 122 -17.67 4.88 17.72
CA TYR A 122 -17.41 3.70 16.90
C TYR A 122 -15.91 3.69 16.60
N ALA A 123 -15.24 2.61 16.98
CA ALA A 123 -13.80 2.52 16.87
C ALA A 123 -13.39 1.25 16.14
N TRP A 124 -12.31 1.37 15.38
CA TRP A 124 -11.60 0.25 14.77
C TRP A 124 -10.11 0.52 14.83
N GLU A 125 -9.33 -0.53 14.90
CA GLU A 125 -7.92 -0.42 14.63
C GLU A 125 -7.78 -0.11 13.14
N ASN A 126 -7.22 1.05 12.81
CA ASN A 126 -6.69 1.23 11.48
C ASN A 126 -5.53 0.26 11.41
N TYR A 127 -5.71 -0.76 10.60
CA TYR A 127 -4.82 -1.89 10.42
C TYR A 127 -3.41 -1.50 10.76
N ASN A 128 -2.87 -2.16 11.75
CA ASN A 128 -1.58 -1.95 12.34
C ASN A 128 -0.58 -1.49 11.27
N ARG A 129 -0.54 -0.18 11.00
CA ARG A 129 0.67 0.37 10.50
C ARG A 129 1.59 0.39 11.74
N ASP A 130 2.11 -0.80 12.06
CA ASP A 130 3.44 -0.78 12.56
C ASP A 130 4.14 0.26 11.69
N ILE A 131 4.63 1.36 12.25
CA ILE A 131 5.77 2.01 11.66
C ILE A 131 6.89 1.00 11.91
N LEU A 132 6.72 -0.19 11.30
CA LEU A 132 7.76 -1.16 11.19
C LEU A 132 8.80 -0.44 10.42
N SER A 133 9.95 -0.34 11.01
CA SER A 133 11.12 -0.01 10.24
C SER A 133 11.16 -0.96 9.07
N THR A 134 10.93 -0.44 7.88
CA THR A 134 10.85 -1.23 6.65
C THR A 134 12.07 -0.98 5.82
N GLU A 135 12.89 -1.99 5.67
CA GLU A 135 13.96 -2.02 4.70
C GLU A 135 13.39 -2.21 3.29
N LEU A 136 14.01 -1.58 2.31
CA LEU A 136 13.73 -1.83 0.90
C LEU A 136 14.75 -2.81 0.33
N TRP A 137 14.28 -3.87 -0.30
CA TRP A 137 15.09 -4.88 -0.97
C TRP A 137 14.77 -4.97 -2.44
N ALA A 138 15.79 -5.16 -3.28
CA ALA A 138 15.66 -5.20 -4.73
C ALA A 138 16.50 -6.33 -5.35
N TRP A 139 16.02 -6.91 -6.46
CA TRP A 139 16.74 -7.93 -7.23
C TRP A 139 16.25 -8.00 -8.68
N ALA A 140 16.79 -8.95 -9.44
CA ALA A 140 16.57 -9.26 -10.84
C ALA A 140 17.30 -8.32 -11.81
N GLY A 141 16.64 -7.86 -12.89
CA GLY A 141 17.23 -6.97 -13.89
C GLY A 141 17.71 -5.65 -13.32
N ASN A 142 18.76 -5.03 -13.85
CA ASN A 142 19.28 -3.76 -13.36
C ASN A 142 19.86 -2.87 -14.45
N ASP A 143 19.05 -1.94 -14.92
CA ASP A 143 19.48 -0.84 -15.79
C ASP A 143 19.79 0.47 -15.01
N GLY A 144 20.02 0.34 -13.68
CA GLY A 144 20.12 1.44 -12.72
C GLY A 144 18.85 1.65 -11.91
N ALA A 145 17.77 0.91 -12.20
CA ALA A 145 16.48 1.09 -11.53
C ALA A 145 16.32 0.28 -10.22
N LEU A 146 17.29 -0.57 -9.84
CA LEU A 146 17.28 -1.24 -8.53
C LEU A 146 17.66 -0.32 -7.36
N GLY A 147 18.23 0.85 -7.61
CA GLY A 147 18.62 1.78 -6.54
C GLY A 147 19.92 1.39 -5.80
N LEU A 148 20.71 0.46 -6.34
CA LEU A 148 21.91 -0.11 -5.70
C LEU A 148 23.20 0.61 -6.05
N ASN A 149 23.14 1.80 -6.66
CA ASN A 149 24.28 2.58 -7.13
C ASN A 149 25.16 1.87 -8.18
N ASP A 150 24.59 0.89 -8.87
CA ASP A 150 25.23 0.15 -9.96
C ASP A 150 24.21 -0.29 -11.02
N ARG A 151 24.69 -1.06 -12.02
CA ARG A 151 23.84 -1.68 -13.06
C ARG A 151 24.02 -3.20 -13.12
N VAL A 152 24.40 -3.81 -12.00
CA VAL A 152 24.63 -5.25 -11.90
C VAL A 152 23.34 -5.96 -11.53
N ARG A 153 22.96 -6.96 -12.30
CA ARG A 153 21.79 -7.84 -12.01
C ARG A 153 22.01 -8.62 -10.72
N ARG A 154 20.94 -8.90 -10.02
CA ARG A 154 20.94 -9.65 -8.76
C ARG A 154 19.98 -10.83 -8.87
N SER A 155 20.45 -12.06 -8.62
CA SER A 155 19.60 -13.25 -8.55
C SER A 155 19.12 -13.58 -7.14
N SER A 156 19.45 -12.75 -6.18
CA SER A 156 18.97 -12.78 -4.79
C SER A 156 18.69 -11.37 -4.28
N PRO A 157 17.78 -11.20 -3.31
CA PRO A 157 17.45 -9.91 -2.72
C PRO A 157 18.70 -9.21 -2.18
N THR A 158 18.83 -7.92 -2.46
CA THR A 158 19.89 -7.03 -1.98
C THR A 158 19.25 -5.78 -1.40
N GLN A 159 19.66 -5.35 -0.22
CA GLN A 159 19.09 -4.18 0.46
C GLN A 159 19.47 -2.89 -0.27
N VAL A 160 18.49 -1.99 -0.41
CA VAL A 160 18.64 -0.67 -1.03
C VAL A 160 18.97 0.35 0.05
N GLY A 161 20.25 0.72 0.15
CA GLY A 161 20.70 1.64 1.19
C GLY A 161 20.57 1.06 2.61
N THR A 162 20.50 1.95 3.60
CA THR A 162 20.40 1.59 5.03
C THR A 162 19.14 2.20 5.68
N ASP A 163 18.31 2.86 4.89
CA ASP A 163 17.08 3.49 5.38
C ASP A 163 16.04 2.43 5.76
N VAL A 164 15.33 2.69 6.84
CA VAL A 164 14.35 1.76 7.42
C VAL A 164 12.94 2.35 7.53
N ASN A 165 12.67 3.43 6.83
CA ASN A 165 11.41 4.17 6.90
C ASN A 165 10.69 4.27 5.53
N TRP A 166 10.92 3.31 4.65
CA TRP A 166 10.21 3.22 3.37
C TRP A 166 8.73 2.86 3.58
N ASN A 167 7.84 3.50 2.83
CA ASN A 167 6.40 3.38 3.00
C ASN A 167 5.68 2.76 1.80
N GLU A 168 5.88 3.33 0.62
CA GLU A 168 5.28 2.86 -0.63
C GLU A 168 6.30 2.93 -1.74
N LEU A 169 6.14 2.06 -2.73
CA LEU A 169 6.97 2.04 -3.92
C LEU A 169 6.09 1.85 -5.16
N SER A 170 6.36 2.64 -6.18
CA SER A 170 5.80 2.43 -7.51
C SER A 170 6.92 2.37 -8.54
N ARG A 171 6.80 1.48 -9.52
CA ARG A 171 7.86 1.24 -10.50
C ARG A 171 7.33 1.05 -11.92
N THR A 172 8.17 1.39 -12.86
CA THR A 172 8.08 0.95 -14.27
C THR A 172 9.32 0.13 -14.63
N GLY A 173 9.47 -0.25 -15.90
CA GLY A 173 10.72 -0.83 -16.38
C GLY A 173 11.89 0.14 -16.42
N GLU A 174 11.71 1.44 -16.30
CA GLU A 174 12.77 2.44 -16.50
C GLU A 174 13.11 3.22 -15.21
N HIS A 175 12.15 3.49 -14.33
CA HIS A 175 12.36 4.27 -13.11
C HIS A 175 11.42 3.84 -11.99
N THR A 176 11.82 4.21 -10.79
CA THR A 176 11.12 3.86 -9.55
C THR A 176 10.90 5.11 -8.71
N SER A 177 9.74 5.19 -8.06
CA SER A 177 9.45 6.15 -7.00
C SER A 177 9.19 5.43 -5.69
N ALA A 178 9.60 6.01 -4.57
CA ALA A 178 9.25 5.52 -3.24
C ALA A 178 9.03 6.68 -2.28
N THR A 179 8.01 6.57 -1.45
CA THR A 179 7.77 7.49 -0.34
C THR A 179 8.34 6.93 0.95
N LYS A 180 8.72 7.82 1.86
CA LYS A 180 9.09 7.49 3.23
C LYS A 180 8.04 8.00 4.21
N THR A 181 8.02 7.45 5.41
CA THR A 181 7.10 7.82 6.48
C THR A 181 7.25 9.26 6.96
N ASP A 182 8.38 9.90 6.66
CA ASP A 182 8.66 11.31 6.94
C ASP A 182 8.09 12.28 5.88
N GLY A 183 7.33 11.76 4.89
CA GLY A 183 6.72 12.55 3.81
C GLY A 183 7.69 12.94 2.70
N THR A 184 8.88 12.34 2.64
CA THR A 184 9.81 12.55 1.53
C THR A 184 9.53 11.58 0.37
N LEU A 185 9.72 12.06 -0.87
CA LEU A 185 9.61 11.28 -2.10
C LEU A 185 10.99 11.10 -2.72
N TRP A 186 11.32 9.89 -3.11
CA TRP A 186 12.59 9.50 -3.69
C TRP A 186 12.38 8.86 -5.05
N MET A 187 13.25 9.22 -6.01
CA MET A 187 13.18 8.72 -7.39
C MET A 187 14.56 8.21 -7.83
N TRP A 188 14.57 7.16 -8.66
CA TRP A 188 15.78 6.63 -9.31
C TRP A 188 15.47 5.87 -10.59
N GLY A 189 16.49 5.50 -11.34
CA GLY A 189 16.40 4.89 -12.66
C GLY A 189 16.67 5.91 -13.78
N ARG A 190 16.09 5.69 -14.95
CA ARG A 190 16.23 6.53 -16.13
C ARG A 190 15.45 7.83 -16.00
N ASN A 191 16.05 8.93 -16.49
CA ASN A 191 15.44 10.26 -16.44
C ASN A 191 14.95 10.75 -17.82
N TYR A 192 14.38 9.85 -18.63
CA TYR A 192 13.76 10.27 -19.88
C TYR A 192 12.61 11.26 -19.63
N PHE A 193 12.57 12.34 -20.39
CA PHE A 193 11.54 13.38 -20.30
C PHE A 193 11.40 14.04 -18.91
N GLY A 194 12.44 13.94 -18.07
CA GLY A 194 12.40 14.51 -16.73
C GLY A 194 11.59 13.68 -15.72
N ALA A 195 11.40 12.37 -15.96
CA ALA A 195 10.60 11.49 -15.11
C ALA A 195 11.02 11.46 -13.64
N LEU A 196 12.27 11.78 -13.30
CA LEU A 196 12.73 11.82 -11.92
C LEU A 196 12.32 13.10 -11.15
N GLY A 197 11.73 14.12 -11.83
CA GLY A 197 11.22 15.33 -11.15
C GLY A 197 12.31 16.25 -10.58
N LEU A 198 13.55 16.13 -11.04
CA LEU A 198 14.72 16.83 -10.50
C LEU A 198 15.07 18.12 -11.26
N ASN A 199 14.14 18.68 -12.04
CA ASN A 199 14.34 19.82 -12.96
C ASN A 199 15.44 19.57 -13.99
N GLN A 200 15.63 18.33 -14.39
CA GLN A 200 16.62 17.88 -15.36
C GLN A 200 15.98 16.90 -16.33
N SER A 201 16.31 16.99 -17.60
CA SER A 201 15.84 16.06 -18.63
C SER A 201 17.02 15.37 -19.33
N PHE A 202 16.73 14.30 -20.05
CA PHE A 202 17.71 13.56 -20.88
C PHE A 202 18.50 14.49 -21.85
N PRO A 203 19.78 14.20 -22.16
CA PRO A 203 20.54 12.99 -21.80
C PRO A 203 21.43 13.14 -20.56
N GLY A 204 21.68 12.02 -19.85
CA GLY A 204 22.80 11.92 -18.91
C GLY A 204 22.49 12.18 -17.43
N ASN A 205 21.21 12.30 -17.06
CA ASN A 205 20.79 12.60 -15.68
C ASN A 205 20.08 11.42 -15.01
N ASP A 206 20.39 10.18 -15.41
CA ASP A 206 19.91 8.96 -14.74
C ASP A 206 20.46 8.88 -13.31
N ARG A 207 19.73 8.21 -12.43
CA ARG A 207 20.14 7.95 -11.04
C ARG A 207 20.10 6.46 -10.76
N SER A 208 21.21 5.86 -10.39
CA SER A 208 21.29 4.44 -9.96
C SER A 208 21.10 4.25 -8.47
N SER A 209 20.87 5.34 -7.72
CA SER A 209 20.53 5.33 -6.29
C SER A 209 19.37 6.29 -6.02
N PRO A 210 18.57 6.04 -4.95
CA PRO A 210 17.49 6.94 -4.57
C PRO A 210 17.95 8.39 -4.44
N THR A 211 17.24 9.30 -5.10
CA THR A 211 17.49 10.76 -5.07
C THR A 211 16.20 11.45 -4.67
N GLN A 212 16.25 12.34 -3.67
CA GLN A 212 15.07 13.00 -3.15
C GLN A 212 14.50 14.03 -4.13
N VAL A 213 13.20 13.96 -4.39
CA VAL A 213 12.41 15.02 -5.03
C VAL A 213 12.17 16.13 -4.02
N PRO A 214 12.32 17.42 -4.37
CA PRO A 214 12.12 18.50 -3.40
C PRO A 214 10.76 18.47 -2.71
N GLY A 215 10.75 18.70 -1.39
CA GLY A 215 9.56 18.72 -0.53
C GLY A 215 9.49 17.55 0.46
N THR A 216 8.66 17.73 1.50
CA THR A 216 8.51 16.78 2.62
C THR A 216 7.04 16.51 2.97
N THR A 217 6.12 16.86 2.06
CA THR A 217 4.68 16.67 2.25
C THR A 217 4.08 15.69 1.24
N TRP A 218 4.91 14.85 0.62
CA TRP A 218 4.46 13.84 -0.31
C TRP A 218 3.74 12.72 0.45
N SER A 219 2.58 12.28 -0.08
CA SER A 219 1.74 11.23 0.50
C SER A 219 1.86 9.94 -0.29
N THR A 220 1.37 9.91 -1.52
CA THR A 220 1.41 8.73 -2.40
C THR A 220 2.05 9.07 -3.74
N SER A 221 2.60 8.07 -4.42
CA SER A 221 3.21 8.25 -5.74
C SER A 221 2.95 7.04 -6.63
N ALA A 222 2.57 7.30 -7.88
CA ALA A 222 2.39 6.30 -8.92
C ALA A 222 3.18 6.68 -10.17
N VAL A 223 3.99 5.77 -10.65
CA VAL A 223 4.72 5.93 -11.90
C VAL A 223 3.99 5.25 -13.05
N HIS A 224 3.99 5.88 -14.22
CA HIS A 224 3.40 5.35 -15.45
C HIS A 224 4.36 5.60 -16.63
N TYR A 225 4.72 4.57 -17.35
CA TYR A 225 5.70 4.60 -18.45
C TYR A 225 6.92 5.51 -18.17
N ARG A 226 6.87 6.81 -18.47
CA ARG A 226 7.90 7.84 -18.27
C ARG A 226 7.37 9.09 -17.57
N GLY A 227 6.29 8.96 -16.83
CA GLY A 227 5.67 10.02 -16.05
C GLY A 227 5.34 9.58 -14.64
N VAL A 228 5.02 10.55 -13.82
CA VAL A 228 4.69 10.36 -12.41
C VAL A 228 3.48 11.20 -12.06
N THR A 229 2.62 10.61 -11.24
CA THR A 229 1.54 11.33 -10.55
C THR A 229 1.71 11.10 -9.05
N SER A 230 1.53 12.14 -8.23
CA SER A 230 1.74 12.06 -6.79
C SER A 230 0.77 12.98 -6.05
N THR A 231 0.35 12.59 -4.85
CA THR A 231 -0.42 13.48 -3.95
C THR A 231 0.47 14.02 -2.84
N LYS A 232 0.04 15.14 -2.28
CA LYS A 232 0.58 15.68 -1.03
C LYS A 232 -0.42 15.55 0.12
N THR A 233 0.06 15.69 1.34
CA THR A 233 -0.76 15.61 2.56
C THR A 233 -1.82 16.70 2.67
N ASP A 234 -1.67 17.80 1.90
CA ASP A 234 -2.66 18.87 1.77
C ASP A 234 -3.79 18.56 0.76
N GLY A 235 -3.81 17.34 0.21
CA GLY A 235 -4.80 16.88 -0.76
C GLY A 235 -4.58 17.39 -2.19
N THR A 236 -3.45 18.03 -2.50
CA THR A 236 -3.13 18.47 -3.87
C THR A 236 -2.56 17.33 -4.70
N LEU A 237 -2.85 17.35 -6.01
CA LEU A 237 -2.35 16.39 -7.01
C LEU A 237 -1.25 17.04 -7.85
N TRP A 238 -0.16 16.31 -8.11
CA TRP A 238 1.01 16.76 -8.83
C TRP A 238 1.43 15.75 -9.89
N SER A 239 1.94 16.21 -11.04
CA SER A 239 2.45 15.33 -12.08
C SER A 239 3.62 15.93 -12.83
N TRP A 240 4.47 15.07 -13.43
CA TRP A 240 5.63 15.42 -14.24
C TRP A 240 6.09 14.26 -15.12
N GLY A 241 7.00 14.53 -16.05
CA GLY A 241 7.53 13.56 -17.00
C GLY A 241 6.91 13.69 -18.40
N TYR A 242 6.76 12.56 -19.06
CA TYR A 242 6.20 12.40 -20.39
C TYR A 242 4.70 12.72 -20.45
N ASN A 243 4.21 13.33 -21.57
CA ASN A 243 2.84 13.82 -21.68
C ASN A 243 2.25 13.81 -23.11
N ASN A 244 2.65 12.87 -23.97
CA ASN A 244 2.15 12.83 -25.34
C ASN A 244 0.63 12.58 -25.45
N TYR A 245 0.07 11.87 -24.48
CA TYR A 245 -1.34 11.48 -24.47
C TYR A 245 -2.16 12.26 -23.43
N GLY A 246 -1.54 13.28 -22.79
CA GLY A 246 -2.18 14.04 -21.72
C GLY A 246 -2.13 13.35 -20.35
N GLU A 247 -1.23 12.37 -20.17
CA GLU A 247 -1.11 11.55 -18.96
C GLU A 247 -0.71 12.34 -17.71
N LEU A 248 -0.27 13.59 -17.84
CA LEU A 248 -0.05 14.49 -16.71
C LEU A 248 -1.32 15.17 -16.18
N GLY A 249 -2.44 15.10 -16.93
CA GLY A 249 -3.72 15.68 -16.48
C GLY A 249 -3.80 17.22 -16.50
N LEU A 250 -2.85 17.90 -17.15
CA LEU A 250 -2.66 19.36 -17.11
C LEU A 250 -3.38 20.12 -18.21
N ASN A 251 -4.35 19.46 -18.89
CA ASN A 251 -5.06 20.00 -20.04
C ASN A 251 -4.17 20.42 -21.21
N ASN A 252 -3.00 19.82 -21.31
CA ASN A 252 -2.03 20.02 -22.41
C ASN A 252 -1.24 18.72 -22.66
N ARG A 253 -0.25 18.77 -23.55
CA ARG A 253 0.63 17.63 -23.88
C ARG A 253 2.12 18.00 -23.76
N THR A 254 2.46 18.96 -22.87
CA THR A 254 3.84 19.42 -22.64
C THR A 254 4.53 18.52 -21.61
N TYR A 255 5.76 18.10 -21.88
CA TYR A 255 6.62 17.37 -20.95
C TYR A 255 7.13 18.29 -19.84
N LEU A 256 7.22 17.79 -18.63
CA LEU A 256 7.68 18.56 -17.47
C LEU A 256 8.74 17.79 -16.68
N SER A 257 9.88 18.42 -16.41
CA SER A 257 10.98 17.82 -15.63
C SER A 257 10.92 18.15 -14.13
N SER A 258 9.86 18.84 -13.70
CA SER A 258 9.62 19.20 -12.30
C SER A 258 8.17 18.94 -11.94
N PRO A 259 7.87 18.57 -10.70
CA PRO A 259 6.50 18.44 -10.22
C PRO A 259 5.68 19.70 -10.48
N THR A 260 4.52 19.54 -11.11
CA THR A 260 3.58 20.60 -11.44
C THR A 260 2.18 20.21 -10.92
N GLN A 261 1.48 21.13 -10.25
CA GLN A 261 0.18 20.85 -9.67
C GLN A 261 -0.90 20.69 -10.74
N VAL A 262 -1.74 19.68 -10.59
CA VAL A 262 -2.89 19.38 -11.45
C VAL A 262 -4.13 20.07 -10.90
N GLY A 263 -4.55 21.16 -11.54
CA GLY A 263 -5.70 21.96 -11.07
C GLY A 263 -5.47 22.60 -9.70
N THR A 264 -6.56 22.94 -9.02
CA THR A 264 -6.56 23.60 -7.71
C THR A 264 -7.31 22.83 -6.63
N ASP A 265 -7.74 21.61 -6.95
CA ASP A 265 -8.50 20.76 -6.03
C ASP A 265 -7.57 20.20 -4.93
N THR A 266 -8.08 20.17 -3.71
CA THR A 266 -7.39 19.68 -2.51
C THR A 266 -8.07 18.49 -1.87
N THR A 267 -8.92 17.77 -2.63
CA THR A 267 -9.63 16.57 -2.16
C THR A 267 -9.03 15.27 -2.68
N TRP A 268 -7.89 15.32 -3.34
CA TRP A 268 -7.22 14.12 -3.81
C TRP A 268 -6.67 13.31 -2.63
N ALA A 269 -7.01 12.02 -2.60
CA ALA A 269 -6.61 11.10 -1.56
C ALA A 269 -5.36 10.31 -1.96
N GLU A 270 -5.45 9.51 -3.01
CA GLU A 270 -4.37 8.64 -3.43
C GLU A 270 -4.27 8.55 -4.95
N VAL A 271 -3.07 8.27 -5.42
CA VAL A 271 -2.81 7.94 -6.82
C VAL A 271 -2.69 6.45 -7.03
N ALA A 272 -3.08 5.99 -8.20
CA ALA A 272 -2.98 4.60 -8.61
C ALA A 272 -2.23 4.45 -9.93
N THR A 273 -1.52 3.34 -10.08
CA THR A 273 -0.99 2.93 -11.36
C THR A 273 -2.10 2.26 -12.17
N ALA A 274 -2.61 2.93 -13.19
CA ALA A 274 -3.74 2.46 -14.01
C ALA A 274 -3.33 2.09 -15.45
N GLY A 275 -2.08 1.74 -15.68
CA GLY A 275 -1.56 1.31 -16.97
C GLY A 275 -0.44 2.18 -17.51
N VAL A 276 0.07 1.76 -18.67
CA VAL A 276 1.07 2.52 -19.42
C VAL A 276 0.43 3.81 -19.92
N GLN A 277 1.00 4.97 -19.59
CA GLN A 277 0.53 6.29 -20.03
C GLN A 277 -0.88 6.69 -19.55
N VAL A 278 -1.31 6.19 -18.39
CA VAL A 278 -2.58 6.51 -17.77
C VAL A 278 -2.34 7.05 -16.37
N GLY A 279 -2.88 8.21 -16.08
CA GLY A 279 -2.99 8.74 -14.73
C GLY A 279 -4.33 8.31 -14.08
N ALA A 280 -4.29 7.95 -12.82
CA ALA A 280 -5.47 7.65 -12.04
C ALA A 280 -5.30 8.11 -10.59
N ALA A 281 -6.38 8.67 -10.02
CA ALA A 281 -6.39 9.09 -8.63
C ALA A 281 -7.80 8.97 -8.05
N THR A 282 -7.88 8.73 -6.75
CA THR A 282 -9.12 8.80 -5.99
C THR A 282 -9.20 10.08 -5.18
N LYS A 283 -10.43 10.48 -4.87
CA LYS A 283 -10.70 11.57 -3.94
C LYS A 283 -11.19 11.04 -2.60
N THR A 284 -11.17 11.90 -1.58
CA THR A 284 -11.62 11.58 -0.21
C THR A 284 -13.10 11.14 -0.14
N ASP A 285 -13.90 11.47 -1.14
CA ASP A 285 -15.28 11.03 -1.30
C ASP A 285 -15.42 9.63 -1.93
N GLY A 286 -14.31 8.95 -2.20
CA GLY A 286 -14.26 7.61 -2.81
C GLY A 286 -14.49 7.58 -4.31
N THR A 287 -14.51 8.73 -5.00
CA THR A 287 -14.60 8.79 -6.46
C THR A 287 -13.26 8.47 -7.13
N LEU A 288 -13.31 7.83 -8.31
CA LEU A 288 -12.13 7.53 -9.15
C LEU A 288 -12.12 8.43 -10.38
N TRP A 289 -10.95 8.96 -10.70
CA TRP A 289 -10.69 9.81 -11.85
C TRP A 289 -9.56 9.23 -12.69
N THR A 290 -9.70 9.21 -14.02
CA THR A 290 -8.70 8.69 -14.96
C THR A 290 -8.47 9.67 -16.11
N TRP A 291 -7.25 9.67 -16.65
CA TRP A 291 -6.85 10.52 -17.78
C TRP A 291 -5.62 9.92 -18.50
N GLY A 292 -5.23 10.47 -19.64
CA GLY A 292 -4.14 9.98 -20.48
C GLY A 292 -4.62 9.17 -21.68
N ASP A 293 -3.86 8.17 -22.06
CA ASP A 293 -4.07 7.29 -23.21
C ASP A 293 -5.28 6.37 -23.03
N ASN A 294 -6.19 6.37 -24.01
CA ASN A 294 -7.40 5.55 -23.99
C ASN A 294 -7.40 4.37 -24.98
N ARG A 295 -6.27 3.92 -25.47
CA ARG A 295 -6.22 2.72 -26.30
C ARG A 295 -6.83 1.53 -25.55
N TYR A 296 -7.61 0.71 -26.25
CA TYR A 296 -8.36 -0.44 -25.70
C TYR A 296 -9.37 -0.07 -24.59
N GLY A 297 -9.74 1.23 -24.45
CA GLY A 297 -10.69 1.66 -23.43
C GLY A 297 -10.13 1.67 -21.99
N ARG A 298 -8.79 1.74 -21.82
CA ARG A 298 -8.12 1.63 -20.50
C ARG A 298 -8.47 2.74 -19.51
N LEU A 299 -9.08 3.86 -19.96
CA LEU A 299 -9.61 4.89 -19.07
C LEU A 299 -10.91 4.47 -18.36
N GLY A 300 -11.60 3.42 -18.81
CA GLY A 300 -12.84 2.95 -18.20
C GLY A 300 -14.06 3.86 -18.41
N GLN A 301 -13.99 4.84 -19.30
CA GLN A 301 -14.97 5.92 -19.46
C GLN A 301 -16.07 5.62 -20.50
N ASN A 302 -16.23 4.33 -20.88
CA ASN A 302 -17.17 3.89 -21.91
C ASN A 302 -16.97 4.58 -23.29
N ILE A 303 -15.72 4.88 -23.62
CA ILE A 303 -15.33 5.50 -24.89
C ILE A 303 -14.53 4.49 -25.71
N THR A 304 -15.03 4.16 -26.90
CA THR A 304 -14.48 3.09 -27.76
C THR A 304 -13.48 3.59 -28.81
N ASN A 305 -13.34 4.88 -29.01
CA ASN A 305 -12.62 5.46 -30.16
C ASN A 305 -11.21 5.93 -29.83
N ASN A 306 -10.51 5.31 -28.88
CA ASN A 306 -9.13 5.67 -28.48
C ASN A 306 -8.94 7.20 -28.26
N ILE A 307 -9.95 7.87 -27.67
CA ILE A 307 -9.89 9.31 -27.40
C ILE A 307 -9.21 9.52 -26.05
N ASP A 308 -7.98 10.05 -26.10
CA ASP A 308 -7.20 10.42 -24.91
C ASP A 308 -7.86 11.56 -24.13
N ARG A 309 -7.53 11.64 -22.85
CA ARG A 309 -7.95 12.73 -21.96
C ARG A 309 -6.74 13.42 -21.35
N SER A 310 -6.60 14.71 -21.59
CA SER A 310 -5.51 15.51 -20.99
C SER A 310 -5.89 16.15 -19.64
N SER A 311 -7.08 15.85 -19.13
CA SER A 311 -7.57 16.30 -17.83
C SER A 311 -8.25 15.13 -17.11
N PRO A 312 -8.24 15.08 -15.77
CA PRO A 312 -8.96 14.07 -15.01
C PRO A 312 -10.46 14.04 -15.33
N VAL A 313 -11.00 12.84 -15.59
CA VAL A 313 -12.44 12.59 -15.83
C VAL A 313 -12.92 11.52 -14.87
N GLN A 314 -14.01 11.77 -14.17
CA GLN A 314 -14.57 10.89 -13.16
C GLN A 314 -15.20 9.62 -13.78
N LEU A 315 -14.92 8.46 -13.16
CA LEU A 315 -15.65 7.22 -13.40
C LEU A 315 -16.90 7.16 -12.50
N PRO A 316 -17.98 6.48 -12.95
CA PRO A 316 -19.16 6.30 -12.12
C PRO A 316 -18.88 5.54 -10.82
N GLY A 317 -19.50 5.98 -9.72
CA GLY A 317 -19.44 5.36 -8.39
C GLY A 317 -18.50 6.04 -7.41
N THR A 318 -18.69 5.73 -6.12
CA THR A 318 -17.98 6.34 -4.97
C THR A 318 -17.36 5.31 -4.04
N THR A 319 -17.29 4.05 -4.44
CA THR A 319 -16.72 2.94 -3.63
C THR A 319 -15.35 2.48 -4.15
N TRP A 320 -14.67 3.33 -4.91
CA TRP A 320 -13.36 2.99 -5.47
C TRP A 320 -12.25 2.94 -4.41
N GLY A 321 -12.43 3.64 -3.29
CA GLY A 321 -11.56 3.53 -2.11
C GLY A 321 -10.54 4.64 -2.01
N THR A 322 -9.98 4.77 -0.79
CA THR A 322 -8.93 5.72 -0.43
C THR A 322 -7.70 5.03 0.19
N ASN A 323 -7.71 3.69 0.29
CA ASN A 323 -6.55 2.88 0.65
C ASN A 323 -6.26 1.93 -0.50
N LEU A 324 -5.43 2.35 -1.43
CA LEU A 324 -5.16 1.67 -2.70
C LEU A 324 -3.97 0.70 -2.64
N LYS A 325 -3.33 0.55 -1.49
CA LYS A 325 -2.21 -0.37 -1.31
C LYS A 325 -2.62 -1.77 -1.71
N SER A 326 -1.94 -2.32 -2.74
CA SER A 326 -2.23 -3.64 -3.29
C SER A 326 -3.68 -3.87 -3.77
N LYS A 327 -4.50 -2.82 -3.88
CA LYS A 327 -5.89 -2.90 -4.38
C LYS A 327 -6.00 -2.67 -5.88
N VAL A 328 -4.98 -2.09 -6.46
CA VAL A 328 -4.95 -1.72 -7.88
C VAL A 328 -3.70 -2.24 -8.53
N THR A 329 -3.85 -2.84 -9.67
CA THR A 329 -2.74 -3.20 -10.54
C THR A 329 -3.08 -2.90 -11.98
N ALA A 330 -2.05 -2.52 -12.72
CA ALA A 330 -2.15 -2.35 -14.16
C ALA A 330 -0.86 -2.81 -14.82
N ALA A 331 -0.95 -3.82 -15.64
CA ALA A 331 0.16 -4.26 -16.47
C ALA A 331 -0.26 -4.21 -17.92
N GLY A 332 0.58 -3.67 -18.77
CA GLY A 332 0.26 -3.45 -20.17
C GLY A 332 -0.89 -2.44 -20.31
N GLU A 333 -1.98 -2.89 -20.89
CA GLU A 333 -3.08 -2.04 -21.38
C GLU A 333 -4.42 -2.32 -20.68
N ARG A 334 -4.40 -2.83 -19.44
CA ARG A 334 -5.58 -3.16 -18.65
C ARG A 334 -5.44 -2.69 -17.21
N VAL A 335 -6.58 -2.55 -16.55
CA VAL A 335 -6.69 -2.20 -15.15
C VAL A 335 -7.47 -3.28 -14.41
N ILE A 336 -7.02 -3.62 -13.22
CA ILE A 336 -7.67 -4.52 -12.27
C ILE A 336 -7.78 -3.78 -10.94
N TRP A 337 -8.99 -3.67 -10.39
CA TRP A 337 -9.28 -2.84 -9.22
C TRP A 337 -10.17 -3.55 -8.23
N VAL A 338 -9.74 -3.65 -6.99
CA VAL A 338 -10.56 -4.13 -5.87
C VAL A 338 -11.20 -2.92 -5.17
N LYS A 339 -12.52 -2.87 -5.15
CA LYS A 339 -13.26 -1.83 -4.42
C LYS A 339 -13.32 -2.09 -2.91
N THR A 340 -13.71 -1.09 -2.14
CA THR A 340 -13.86 -1.20 -0.67
C THR A 340 -14.90 -2.22 -0.22
N ASP A 341 -15.86 -2.55 -1.08
CA ASP A 341 -16.88 -3.58 -0.84
C ASP A 341 -16.41 -5.02 -1.17
N GLY A 342 -15.12 -5.20 -1.49
CA GLY A 342 -14.53 -6.49 -1.85
C GLY A 342 -14.87 -6.97 -3.25
N THR A 343 -15.50 -6.16 -4.10
CA THR A 343 -15.74 -6.50 -5.50
C THR A 343 -14.52 -6.21 -6.37
N LEU A 344 -14.25 -7.09 -7.35
CA LEU A 344 -13.13 -6.94 -8.29
C LEU A 344 -13.65 -6.49 -9.65
N TRP A 345 -13.06 -5.41 -10.17
CA TRP A 345 -13.45 -4.77 -11.42
C TRP A 345 -12.28 -4.74 -12.40
N VAL A 346 -12.56 -5.00 -13.69
CA VAL A 346 -11.55 -5.12 -14.75
C VAL A 346 -11.99 -4.36 -15.99
N TRP A 347 -11.03 -3.72 -16.68
CA TRP A 347 -11.28 -3.07 -17.99
C TRP A 347 -9.98 -2.89 -18.77
N GLY A 348 -10.08 -2.44 -20.02
CA GLY A 348 -8.96 -2.33 -20.95
C GLY A 348 -8.80 -3.57 -21.84
N ASN A 349 -7.58 -3.87 -22.24
CA ASN A 349 -7.22 -4.97 -23.14
C ASN A 349 -7.51 -6.33 -22.52
N ASN A 350 -8.14 -7.25 -23.29
CA ASN A 350 -8.42 -8.61 -22.87
C ASN A 350 -7.70 -9.69 -23.70
N SER A 351 -6.56 -9.38 -24.28
CA SER A 351 -5.74 -10.40 -24.96
C SER A 351 -5.37 -11.52 -23.98
N TYR A 352 -5.43 -12.76 -24.48
CA TYR A 352 -5.18 -13.98 -23.70
C TYR A 352 -6.06 -14.16 -22.46
N GLY A 353 -7.29 -13.60 -22.46
CA GLY A 353 -8.21 -13.70 -21.33
C GLY A 353 -7.73 -12.96 -20.07
N SER A 354 -6.87 -11.96 -20.23
CA SER A 354 -6.19 -11.27 -19.13
C SER A 354 -7.10 -10.44 -18.22
N LEU A 355 -8.38 -10.24 -18.61
CA LEU A 355 -9.42 -9.66 -17.74
C LEU A 355 -10.16 -10.71 -16.88
N GLY A 356 -9.97 -12.02 -17.11
CA GLY A 356 -10.63 -13.07 -16.32
C GLY A 356 -12.13 -13.25 -16.60
N LEU A 357 -12.65 -12.73 -17.70
CA LEU A 357 -14.08 -12.68 -18.02
C LEU A 357 -14.59 -13.90 -18.80
N ASN A 358 -13.85 -15.02 -18.81
CA ASN A 358 -14.12 -16.23 -19.59
C ASN A 358 -14.21 -15.96 -21.12
N GLN A 359 -13.44 -14.99 -21.60
CA GLN A 359 -13.40 -14.55 -23.00
C GLN A 359 -11.95 -14.20 -23.40
N GLY A 360 -11.62 -14.18 -24.70
CA GLY A 360 -10.32 -13.72 -25.17
C GLY A 360 -9.19 -14.73 -25.05
N GLN A 361 -9.44 -16.02 -25.28
CA GLN A 361 -8.40 -17.08 -25.26
C GLN A 361 -7.36 -16.97 -26.38
N SER A 362 -7.65 -16.20 -27.43
CA SER A 362 -6.75 -15.86 -28.52
C SER A 362 -6.36 -14.37 -28.47
N ASN A 363 -5.56 -13.90 -29.42
CA ASN A 363 -5.25 -12.48 -29.66
C ASN A 363 -6.49 -11.62 -30.04
N GLU A 364 -7.70 -12.15 -29.92
CA GLU A 364 -8.92 -11.41 -30.22
C GLU A 364 -9.17 -10.32 -29.17
N ASN A 365 -9.37 -9.13 -29.68
CA ASN A 365 -9.48 -7.91 -28.90
C ASN A 365 -10.89 -7.76 -28.29
N ASN A 366 -11.21 -8.55 -27.26
CA ASN A 366 -12.43 -8.41 -26.46
C ASN A 366 -12.23 -7.40 -25.32
N SER A 367 -11.66 -6.24 -25.64
CA SER A 367 -11.41 -5.16 -24.69
C SER A 367 -12.69 -4.63 -24.05
N ARG A 368 -12.57 -4.05 -22.87
CA ARG A 368 -13.66 -3.41 -22.14
C ARG A 368 -13.34 -1.94 -21.93
N SER A 369 -14.18 -1.06 -22.49
CA SER A 369 -14.05 0.39 -22.29
C SER A 369 -14.79 0.91 -21.04
N SER A 370 -15.44 0.01 -20.29
CA SER A 370 -16.09 0.28 -19.01
C SER A 370 -15.65 -0.75 -17.97
N PRO A 371 -15.55 -0.37 -16.70
CA PRO A 371 -15.34 -1.33 -15.62
C PRO A 371 -16.38 -2.45 -15.66
N THR A 372 -15.92 -3.69 -15.65
CA THR A 372 -16.74 -4.91 -15.64
C THR A 372 -16.39 -5.72 -14.39
N GLN A 373 -17.39 -6.11 -13.63
CA GLN A 373 -17.18 -6.86 -12.38
C GLN A 373 -16.87 -8.33 -12.65
N LEU A 374 -15.84 -8.88 -11.99
CA LEU A 374 -15.68 -10.32 -11.84
C LEU A 374 -16.57 -10.86 -10.72
N PRO A 375 -17.05 -12.12 -10.83
CA PRO A 375 -17.87 -12.72 -9.77
C PRO A 375 -17.16 -12.77 -8.41
N GLY A 376 -17.91 -12.52 -7.33
CA GLY A 376 -17.47 -12.56 -5.94
C GLY A 376 -17.30 -11.18 -5.30
N THR A 377 -17.34 -11.17 -3.96
CA THR A 377 -17.33 -9.96 -3.12
C THR A 377 -16.32 -10.07 -1.97
N THR A 378 -15.39 -11.00 -2.05
CA THR A 378 -14.36 -11.25 -1.02
C THR A 378 -12.94 -11.02 -1.54
N TRP A 379 -12.80 -10.34 -2.68
CA TRP A 379 -11.49 -9.99 -3.22
C TRP A 379 -10.78 -8.98 -2.32
N ASN A 380 -9.48 -9.21 -2.09
CA ASN A 380 -8.71 -8.41 -1.15
C ASN A 380 -7.57 -7.64 -1.82
N THR A 381 -6.60 -8.30 -2.43
CA THR A 381 -5.46 -7.66 -3.10
C THR A 381 -5.32 -8.15 -4.53
N THR A 382 -4.63 -7.40 -5.38
CA THR A 382 -4.41 -7.76 -6.77
C THR A 382 -3.02 -7.37 -7.24
N ALA A 383 -2.44 -8.20 -8.10
CA ALA A 383 -1.22 -7.93 -8.82
C ALA A 383 -1.29 -8.49 -10.25
N SER A 384 -0.47 -7.94 -11.13
CA SER A 384 -0.41 -8.42 -12.51
C SER A 384 1.01 -8.35 -13.06
N CYS A 385 1.31 -9.21 -14.01
CA CYS A 385 2.46 -9.07 -14.89
C CYS A 385 1.95 -8.99 -16.33
N SER A 386 2.75 -8.65 -17.30
CA SER A 386 2.40 -8.45 -18.72
C SER A 386 0.94 -8.81 -19.11
N LEU A 387 0.61 -10.09 -19.20
CA LEU A 387 -0.70 -10.60 -19.65
C LEU A 387 -1.33 -11.60 -18.66
N ALA A 388 -0.79 -11.73 -17.44
CA ALA A 388 -1.35 -12.56 -16.38
C ALA A 388 -1.67 -11.71 -15.14
N ALA A 389 -2.62 -12.16 -14.36
CA ALA A 389 -3.05 -11.50 -13.13
C ALA A 389 -3.27 -12.49 -12.00
N ILE A 390 -3.10 -12.02 -10.78
CA ILE A 390 -3.42 -12.73 -9.55
C ILE A 390 -4.23 -11.82 -8.61
N ALA A 391 -5.05 -12.44 -7.78
CA ALA A 391 -5.74 -11.74 -6.70
C ALA A 391 -5.95 -12.66 -5.49
N THR A 392 -5.83 -12.10 -4.29
CA THR A 392 -6.18 -12.79 -3.05
C THR A 392 -7.65 -12.53 -2.67
N LYS A 393 -8.20 -13.44 -1.89
CA LYS A 393 -9.48 -13.24 -1.21
C LYS A 393 -9.27 -13.16 0.30
N THR A 394 -10.26 -12.61 1.01
CA THR A 394 -10.23 -12.49 2.47
C THR A 394 -10.21 -13.83 3.22
N ASP A 395 -10.50 -14.93 2.52
CA ASP A 395 -10.39 -16.29 3.04
C ASP A 395 -8.98 -16.90 2.92
N GLY A 396 -7.99 -16.10 2.49
CA GLY A 396 -6.61 -16.50 2.32
C GLY A 396 -6.34 -17.30 1.03
N THR A 397 -7.29 -17.39 0.11
CA THR A 397 -7.08 -18.04 -1.20
C THR A 397 -6.46 -17.08 -2.20
N LEU A 398 -5.62 -17.62 -3.10
CA LEU A 398 -4.98 -16.89 -4.21
C LEU A 398 -5.47 -17.44 -5.53
N TRP A 399 -5.80 -16.56 -6.47
CA TRP A 399 -6.38 -16.90 -7.78
C TRP A 399 -5.56 -16.27 -8.89
N ALA A 400 -5.43 -16.99 -10.03
CA ALA A 400 -4.64 -16.56 -11.18
C ALA A 400 -5.42 -16.74 -12.50
N TRP A 401 -5.17 -15.87 -13.48
CA TRP A 401 -5.73 -15.95 -14.84
C TRP A 401 -4.86 -15.21 -15.86
N GLY A 402 -5.14 -15.42 -17.14
CA GLY A 402 -4.40 -14.85 -18.28
C GLY A 402 -3.39 -15.80 -18.89
N LEU A 403 -2.31 -15.25 -19.46
CA LEU A 403 -1.25 -15.97 -20.15
C LEU A 403 -0.39 -16.82 -19.19
N ASN A 404 0.04 -18.03 -19.66
CA ASN A 404 0.83 -18.95 -18.84
C ASN A 404 2.09 -19.52 -19.53
N GLU A 405 2.66 -18.83 -20.50
CA GLU A 405 3.83 -19.33 -21.27
C GLU A 405 5.07 -19.63 -20.42
N TYR A 406 5.19 -19.00 -19.24
CA TYR A 406 6.32 -19.14 -18.30
C TYR A 406 5.90 -19.64 -16.92
N GLY A 407 4.71 -20.22 -16.81
CA GLY A 407 4.19 -20.70 -15.53
C GLY A 407 3.69 -19.59 -14.60
N GLN A 408 3.37 -18.40 -15.13
CA GLN A 408 2.89 -17.24 -14.34
C GLN A 408 1.61 -17.54 -13.54
N LEU A 409 0.81 -18.51 -13.97
CA LEU A 409 -0.41 -18.90 -13.28
C LEU A 409 -0.19 -19.88 -12.12
N ALA A 410 1.06 -20.30 -11.86
CA ALA A 410 1.42 -21.21 -10.76
C ALA A 410 0.67 -22.57 -10.77
N GLN A 411 0.29 -23.07 -11.94
CA GLN A 411 -0.49 -24.30 -12.11
C GLN A 411 0.36 -25.55 -12.39
N ASN A 412 1.68 -25.49 -12.10
CA ASN A 412 2.67 -26.56 -12.37
C ASN A 412 2.79 -26.96 -13.85
N HIS A 413 2.40 -26.08 -14.75
CA HIS A 413 2.57 -26.23 -16.20
C HIS A 413 2.68 -24.86 -16.89
N THR A 414 3.05 -24.84 -18.19
CA THR A 414 3.28 -23.61 -18.96
C THR A 414 2.41 -23.50 -20.22
N THR A 415 1.49 -24.42 -20.45
CA THR A 415 0.85 -24.62 -21.78
C THR A 415 -0.56 -24.06 -21.90
N THR A 416 -1.21 -23.66 -20.80
CA THR A 416 -2.63 -23.30 -20.84
C THR A 416 -2.83 -21.85 -20.42
N THR A 417 -3.40 -21.05 -21.31
CA THR A 417 -3.96 -19.74 -21.00
C THR A 417 -5.32 -19.91 -20.32
N LEU A 418 -5.56 -19.20 -19.22
CA LEU A 418 -6.81 -19.27 -18.47
C LEU A 418 -7.56 -17.94 -18.54
N SER A 419 -8.73 -17.93 -19.16
CA SER A 419 -9.57 -16.73 -19.30
C SER A 419 -10.53 -16.51 -18.12
N SER A 420 -10.48 -17.37 -17.11
CA SER A 420 -11.21 -17.26 -15.84
C SER A 420 -10.26 -17.47 -14.68
N PRO A 421 -10.50 -16.86 -13.51
CA PRO A 421 -9.71 -17.11 -12.31
C PRO A 421 -9.69 -18.60 -11.91
N VAL A 422 -8.49 -19.16 -11.68
CA VAL A 422 -8.25 -20.51 -11.15
C VAL A 422 -7.43 -20.40 -9.88
N GLN A 423 -7.80 -21.16 -8.85
CA GLN A 423 -7.13 -21.11 -7.56
C GLN A 423 -5.70 -21.68 -7.63
N ILE A 424 -4.75 -20.97 -7.03
CA ILE A 424 -3.43 -21.46 -6.67
C ILE A 424 -3.55 -22.22 -5.35
N PRO A 425 -2.96 -23.41 -5.18
CA PRO A 425 -3.09 -24.19 -3.95
C PRO A 425 -2.67 -23.42 -2.69
N GLY A 426 -3.42 -23.58 -1.60
CA GLY A 426 -3.20 -22.98 -0.29
C GLY A 426 -4.26 -21.97 0.11
N THR A 427 -4.34 -21.72 1.43
CA THR A 427 -5.35 -20.85 2.07
C THR A 427 -4.72 -19.88 3.08
N THR A 428 -3.42 -19.67 3.00
CA THR A 428 -2.68 -18.75 3.88
C THR A 428 -2.06 -17.59 3.11
N TRP A 429 -2.50 -17.36 1.87
CA TRP A 429 -2.03 -16.24 1.07
C TRP A 429 -2.59 -14.92 1.63
N ASP A 430 -1.72 -13.93 1.72
CA ASP A 430 -2.03 -12.62 2.32
C ASP A 430 -2.09 -11.53 1.26
N THR A 431 -0.94 -11.11 0.74
CA THR A 431 -0.83 -10.00 -0.20
C THR A 431 -0.14 -10.48 -1.48
N CYS A 432 -0.58 -10.01 -2.64
CA CYS A 432 0.12 -10.27 -3.90
C CYS A 432 0.80 -9.01 -4.44
N GLY A 433 1.90 -9.21 -5.15
CA GLY A 433 2.74 -8.17 -5.73
C GLY A 433 3.27 -8.51 -7.12
N MET A 434 3.73 -7.49 -7.81
CA MET A 434 4.32 -7.63 -9.14
C MET A 434 5.73 -8.17 -9.04
N GLY A 435 5.99 -9.32 -9.64
CA GLY A 435 7.28 -9.97 -9.64
C GLY A 435 8.22 -9.59 -10.78
N GLY A 436 7.74 -9.00 -11.87
CA GLY A 436 8.52 -8.72 -13.09
C GLY A 436 7.67 -8.84 -14.35
N PHE A 437 8.28 -8.77 -15.54
CA PHE A 437 7.57 -8.79 -16.82
C PHE A 437 6.64 -10.02 -16.98
N ARG A 438 7.10 -11.21 -16.60
CA ARG A 438 6.35 -12.47 -16.69
C ARG A 438 6.52 -13.32 -15.43
N SER A 439 6.74 -12.68 -14.30
CA SER A 439 6.80 -13.31 -12.98
C SER A 439 5.88 -12.59 -12.00
N LEU A 440 5.46 -13.31 -10.99
CA LEU A 440 4.54 -12.84 -9.96
C LEU A 440 5.06 -13.24 -8.59
N MET A 441 4.60 -12.57 -7.56
CA MET A 441 4.95 -12.88 -6.18
C MET A 441 3.75 -12.69 -5.25
N ALA A 442 3.79 -13.39 -4.14
CA ALA A 442 2.80 -13.21 -3.07
C ALA A 442 3.41 -13.55 -1.70
N THR A 443 2.91 -12.92 -0.67
CA THR A 443 3.23 -13.25 0.72
C THR A 443 2.19 -14.18 1.32
N LYS A 444 2.59 -14.89 2.37
CA LYS A 444 1.69 -15.62 3.26
C LYS A 444 1.59 -14.93 4.61
N THR A 445 0.57 -15.28 5.37
CA THR A 445 0.30 -14.72 6.71
C THR A 445 1.43 -15.01 7.72
N ASP A 446 2.32 -15.96 7.42
CA ASP A 446 3.53 -16.25 8.21
C ASP A 446 4.74 -15.35 7.87
N GLY A 447 4.55 -14.34 7.00
CA GLY A 447 5.59 -13.42 6.56
C GLY A 447 6.55 -14.00 5.50
N THR A 448 6.28 -15.17 4.94
CA THR A 448 7.07 -15.73 3.85
C THR A 448 6.69 -15.12 2.51
N LEU A 449 7.69 -14.87 1.64
CA LEU A 449 7.50 -14.40 0.27
C LEU A 449 7.73 -15.55 -0.72
N TRP A 450 6.88 -15.66 -1.71
CA TRP A 450 6.92 -16.67 -2.75
C TRP A 450 6.92 -16.01 -4.13
N CYS A 451 7.79 -16.49 -5.04
CA CYS A 451 7.91 -16.02 -6.41
C CYS A 451 7.74 -17.16 -7.41
N TRP A 452 7.29 -16.87 -8.63
CA TRP A 452 7.17 -17.82 -9.72
C TRP A 452 7.06 -17.13 -11.07
N GLY A 453 7.06 -17.90 -12.16
CA GLY A 453 7.09 -17.41 -13.53
C GLY A 453 8.51 -17.35 -14.08
N LEU A 454 8.74 -16.47 -15.06
CA LEU A 454 10.02 -16.28 -15.73
C LEU A 454 11.16 -16.01 -14.75
N GLY A 455 12.31 -16.67 -14.93
CA GLY A 455 13.47 -16.56 -14.05
C GLY A 455 14.77 -16.10 -14.70
N ASN A 456 14.77 -15.76 -16.01
CA ASN A 456 15.98 -15.51 -16.81
C ASN A 456 16.93 -14.42 -16.28
N TYR A 457 16.46 -13.55 -15.40
CA TYR A 457 17.24 -12.47 -14.78
C TYR A 457 17.26 -12.56 -13.25
N GLY A 458 16.93 -13.73 -12.68
CA GLY A 458 16.92 -13.94 -11.24
C GLY A 458 15.63 -13.50 -10.54
N GLN A 459 14.52 -13.31 -11.28
CA GLN A 459 13.24 -12.81 -10.74
C GLN A 459 12.72 -13.64 -9.57
N ASN A 460 13.01 -14.93 -9.54
CA ASN A 460 12.51 -15.85 -8.50
C ASN A 460 13.37 -15.86 -7.22
N ALA A 461 14.40 -14.99 -7.13
CA ALA A 461 15.25 -14.80 -5.95
C ALA A 461 15.93 -16.10 -5.42
N GLN A 462 16.14 -17.11 -6.27
CA GLN A 462 16.70 -18.41 -5.90
C GLN A 462 18.21 -18.53 -6.15
N ASN A 463 18.91 -17.40 -6.32
CA ASN A 463 20.32 -17.37 -6.73
C ASN A 463 20.61 -18.15 -8.04
N ASN A 464 19.62 -18.23 -8.91
CA ASN A 464 19.70 -18.85 -10.23
C ASN A 464 18.79 -18.14 -11.24
N ASN A 465 18.78 -18.60 -12.49
CA ASN A 465 17.96 -18.07 -13.58
C ASN A 465 16.91 -19.10 -14.06
N VAL A 466 16.35 -19.89 -13.16
CA VAL A 466 15.37 -20.92 -13.47
C VAL A 466 13.95 -20.34 -13.47
N THR A 467 13.17 -20.71 -14.48
CA THR A 467 11.73 -20.44 -14.57
C THR A 467 10.96 -21.46 -13.75
N TYR A 468 10.04 -21.01 -12.90
CA TYR A 468 9.23 -21.87 -12.03
C TYR A 468 7.75 -21.74 -12.37
N SER A 469 7.09 -22.88 -12.64
CA SER A 469 5.64 -22.95 -12.88
C SER A 469 4.81 -23.19 -11.59
N SER A 470 5.47 -23.21 -10.44
CA SER A 470 4.88 -23.30 -9.11
C SER A 470 5.58 -22.31 -8.18
N PRO A 471 4.93 -21.79 -7.15
CA PRO A 471 5.55 -20.88 -6.20
C PRO A 471 6.78 -21.50 -5.54
N VAL A 472 7.90 -20.74 -5.48
CA VAL A 472 9.11 -21.06 -4.74
C VAL A 472 9.36 -19.98 -3.68
N GLN A 473 9.73 -20.39 -2.47
CA GLN A 473 9.93 -19.47 -1.37
C GLN A 473 11.22 -18.67 -1.53
N VAL A 474 11.14 -17.34 -1.37
CA VAL A 474 12.29 -16.46 -1.23
C VAL A 474 12.88 -16.67 0.18
N PRO A 475 14.21 -16.80 0.33
CA PRO A 475 14.81 -17.00 1.64
C PRO A 475 14.47 -15.91 2.65
N GLY A 476 14.16 -16.30 3.88
CA GLY A 476 13.81 -15.42 5.00
C GLY A 476 12.32 -15.25 5.21
N THR A 477 11.99 -14.49 6.24
CA THR A 477 10.64 -14.14 6.70
C THR A 477 10.51 -12.64 6.87
N ASP A 478 9.36 -12.18 7.31
CA ASP A 478 9.04 -10.77 7.53
C ASP A 478 8.98 -9.92 6.25
N TRP A 479 8.76 -10.58 5.11
CA TRP A 479 8.57 -9.93 3.83
C TRP A 479 7.18 -9.30 3.69
N SER A 480 7.12 -8.16 3.01
CA SER A 480 5.88 -7.49 2.60
C SER A 480 5.97 -7.00 1.17
N VAL A 481 4.92 -7.19 0.41
CA VAL A 481 4.73 -6.60 -0.92
C VAL A 481 3.59 -5.59 -0.93
N GLU A 482 3.04 -5.28 0.22
CA GLU A 482 2.04 -4.24 0.40
C GLU A 482 2.62 -2.87 0.04
N GLY A 483 1.84 -2.06 -0.68
CA GLY A 483 2.30 -0.73 -1.13
C GLY A 483 3.32 -0.76 -2.28
N ILE A 484 3.57 -1.92 -2.89
CA ILE A 484 4.39 -2.03 -4.09
C ILE A 484 3.47 -2.13 -5.32
N THR A 485 3.52 -1.09 -6.13
CA THR A 485 2.71 -0.97 -7.35
C THR A 485 3.60 -0.75 -8.58
N GLY A 486 3.02 -0.68 -9.76
CA GLY A 486 3.76 -0.32 -10.96
C GLY A 486 3.13 -0.83 -12.26
N THR A 487 3.81 -0.52 -13.37
CA THR A 487 3.48 -1.06 -14.70
C THR A 487 4.66 -1.87 -15.22
N ASN A 488 4.37 -3.02 -15.80
CA ASN A 488 5.38 -3.85 -16.47
C ASN A 488 5.46 -3.55 -17.96
N ASN A 489 6.61 -3.06 -18.40
CA ASN A 489 6.83 -2.74 -19.81
C ASN A 489 8.19 -3.21 -20.34
N SER A 490 8.69 -4.39 -19.92
CA SER A 490 9.89 -5.05 -20.43
C SER A 490 11.08 -5.27 -19.48
N ASP A 491 11.20 -4.56 -18.38
CA ASP A 491 12.34 -4.72 -17.49
C ASP A 491 11.96 -5.46 -16.21
N ASP A 492 12.88 -6.29 -15.72
CA ASP A 492 12.62 -7.30 -14.69
C ASP A 492 13.13 -6.87 -13.30
N HIS A 493 12.87 -5.63 -12.91
CA HIS A 493 13.19 -5.16 -11.56
C HIS A 493 12.15 -5.69 -10.56
N ILE A 494 12.59 -6.17 -9.41
CA ILE A 494 11.71 -6.64 -8.34
C ILE A 494 12.07 -5.97 -7.04
N PHE A 495 11.05 -5.64 -6.26
CA PHE A 495 11.18 -5.05 -4.96
C PHE A 495 10.29 -5.77 -3.95
N ALA A 496 10.74 -5.81 -2.70
CA ALA A 496 9.94 -6.15 -1.55
C ALA A 496 10.41 -5.32 -0.35
N PHE A 497 9.50 -5.06 0.56
CA PHE A 497 9.84 -4.54 1.88
C PHE A 497 10.15 -5.71 2.82
N LYS A 498 11.05 -5.47 3.75
CA LYS A 498 11.29 -6.37 4.86
C LYS A 498 11.04 -5.63 6.17
N LYS A 499 10.18 -6.18 6.99
CA LYS A 499 9.84 -5.64 8.31
C LYS A 499 10.93 -6.00 9.30
N ILE A 500 11.41 -5.04 10.10
CA ILE A 500 12.44 -5.21 11.11
C ILE A 500 11.98 -4.71 12.48
#